data_2a0e03a44b2b4742869c2fb34873ea9a
#
_entry.id   2a0e03a44b2b4742869c2fb34873ea9a
#
_cell.length_a   1.000
_cell.length_b   1.000
_cell.length_c   1.000
_cell.angle_alpha   90.00
_cell.angle_beta   90.00
_cell.angle_gamma   90.00
#
_symmetry.space_group_name_H-M   'P 1'
#
loop_
_entity.id
_entity.type
_entity.pdbx_description
1 polymer ?
#
loop_
_entity_poly.entity_id
_entity_poly.type
_entity_poly.pdbx_seq_one_letter_code
_entity_poly.pdbx_strand_id
1 'polypeptide(L)'
;VRVRDDLRDEMEKIRNLMIDTSDGQKIPLNYIAEVRSAMGPNTISRENVKRKIVISTNVADRDLRSVVNDIQTRVDKDIKLPEGYHLEYGGQFESEQAASRTLLLTSLMSIAVIFLLLYHEFRSVKESAIILINLPLALIGGVFALLMTTGEVSIPAIIGFISLFGIATRNGMLLISHYNHLQQEEGIGVYDSVIRGSMDRLNPILMTALSSALALIPLALGGDLPGNEIQSPMAKVILGGLLT
;
A
#
# COMPACT_ATOMS: atom_id res chain seq x y z
N VAL A 1 -29.18 -11.47 -33.52
CA VAL A 1 -30.57 -11.05 -33.77
C VAL A 1 -31.22 -10.78 -32.42
N ARG A 2 -31.85 -9.62 -32.25
CA ARG A 2 -32.51 -9.22 -31.00
C ARG A 2 -33.99 -8.96 -31.33
N VAL A 3 -34.89 -9.57 -30.58
CA VAL A 3 -36.32 -9.33 -30.69
C VAL A 3 -36.66 -7.91 -30.26
N ARG A 4 -37.59 -7.23 -30.93
CA ARG A 4 -38.09 -5.89 -30.60
C ARG A 4 -38.60 -5.85 -29.16
N ASP A 5 -38.41 -4.73 -28.50
CA ASP A 5 -38.70 -4.60 -27.05
C ASP A 5 -40.18 -4.78 -26.72
N ASP A 6 -41.06 -4.32 -27.58
CA ASP A 6 -42.53 -4.48 -27.48
C ASP A 6 -43.04 -5.93 -27.53
N LEU A 7 -42.24 -6.85 -28.06
CA LEU A 7 -42.55 -8.29 -28.13
C LEU A 7 -41.94 -9.11 -26.99
N ARG A 8 -41.20 -8.47 -26.06
CA ARG A 8 -40.51 -9.15 -24.97
C ARG A 8 -41.15 -8.94 -23.59
N ASP A 9 -42.13 -8.02 -23.49
CA ASP A 9 -42.68 -7.61 -22.16
C ASP A 9 -43.71 -8.62 -21.63
N GLU A 10 -44.30 -9.47 -22.49
CA GLU A 10 -45.27 -10.46 -22.08
C GLU A 10 -44.87 -11.87 -22.56
N MET A 11 -44.98 -12.85 -21.67
CA MET A 11 -44.64 -14.25 -21.95
C MET A 11 -45.48 -14.82 -23.11
N GLU A 12 -46.74 -14.43 -23.19
CA GLU A 12 -47.67 -14.83 -24.27
C GLU A 12 -47.17 -14.37 -25.66
N LYS A 13 -46.66 -13.15 -25.77
CA LYS A 13 -46.11 -12.63 -27.02
C LYS A 13 -44.85 -13.40 -27.45
N ILE A 14 -44.01 -13.80 -26.46
CA ILE A 14 -42.83 -14.61 -26.76
C ILE A 14 -43.24 -16.02 -27.24
N ARG A 15 -44.23 -16.66 -26.60
CA ARG A 15 -44.72 -17.98 -26.98
C ARG A 15 -45.28 -18.02 -28.41
N ASN A 16 -45.96 -16.94 -28.81
CA ASN A 16 -46.59 -16.79 -30.10
C ASN A 16 -45.69 -16.15 -31.16
N LEU A 17 -44.40 -15.96 -30.87
CA LEU A 17 -43.45 -15.43 -31.84
C LEU A 17 -43.34 -16.40 -33.05
N MET A 18 -43.60 -15.89 -34.24
CA MET A 18 -43.53 -16.68 -35.46
C MET A 18 -42.09 -16.88 -35.91
N ILE A 19 -41.71 -18.13 -36.15
CA ILE A 19 -40.39 -18.54 -36.64
C ILE A 19 -40.55 -19.13 -38.02
N ASP A 20 -39.67 -18.73 -38.96
CA ASP A 20 -39.64 -19.28 -40.31
C ASP A 20 -38.98 -20.67 -40.30
N THR A 21 -39.64 -21.66 -40.86
CA THR A 21 -39.09 -23.01 -41.06
C THR A 21 -38.33 -23.08 -42.38
N SER A 22 -37.51 -24.13 -42.56
CA SER A 22 -36.79 -24.38 -43.82
C SER A 22 -37.70 -24.48 -45.02
N ASP A 23 -38.96 -24.86 -44.82
CA ASP A 23 -39.98 -25.04 -45.88
C ASP A 23 -40.79 -23.76 -46.16
N GLY A 24 -40.39 -22.62 -45.56
CA GLY A 24 -41.03 -21.32 -45.74
C GLY A 24 -42.32 -21.12 -44.96
N GLN A 25 -42.72 -22.07 -44.11
CA GLN A 25 -43.90 -21.93 -43.26
C GLN A 25 -43.53 -21.18 -41.97
N LYS A 26 -44.51 -20.46 -41.41
CA LYS A 26 -44.34 -19.76 -40.12
C LYS A 26 -45.05 -20.54 -39.03
N ILE A 27 -44.30 -20.96 -38.02
CA ILE A 27 -44.85 -21.66 -36.87
C ILE A 27 -44.55 -20.87 -35.60
N PRO A 28 -45.45 -20.85 -34.60
CA PRO A 28 -45.19 -20.18 -33.33
C PRO A 28 -44.13 -20.91 -32.49
N LEU A 29 -43.34 -20.15 -31.74
CA LEU A 29 -42.21 -20.65 -30.93
C LEU A 29 -42.62 -21.77 -29.94
N ASN A 30 -43.84 -21.71 -29.38
CA ASN A 30 -44.35 -22.71 -28.45
C ASN A 30 -44.51 -24.12 -29.06
N TYR A 31 -44.49 -24.27 -30.40
CA TYR A 31 -44.52 -25.56 -31.07
C TYR A 31 -43.16 -26.28 -31.07
N ILE A 32 -42.08 -25.51 -31.03
CA ILE A 32 -40.71 -26.04 -31.15
C ILE A 32 -39.88 -25.87 -29.88
N ALA A 33 -40.32 -25.00 -28.97
CA ALA A 33 -39.60 -24.72 -27.74
C ALA A 33 -40.56 -24.47 -26.56
N GLU A 34 -40.20 -24.96 -25.38
CA GLU A 34 -40.93 -24.67 -24.18
C GLU A 34 -40.45 -23.32 -23.60
N VAL A 35 -41.37 -22.35 -23.51
CA VAL A 35 -41.10 -21.02 -22.95
C VAL A 35 -41.52 -21.00 -21.48
N ARG A 36 -40.54 -20.94 -20.58
CA ARG A 36 -40.75 -20.88 -19.12
C ARG A 36 -40.22 -19.59 -18.54
N SER A 37 -40.90 -19.09 -17.53
CA SER A 37 -40.33 -18.05 -16.66
C SER A 37 -39.43 -18.73 -15.65
N ALA A 38 -38.19 -18.24 -15.53
CA ALA A 38 -37.23 -18.73 -14.56
C ALA A 38 -36.54 -17.56 -13.90
N MET A 39 -36.22 -17.73 -12.63
CA MET A 39 -35.35 -16.77 -11.92
C MET A 39 -33.92 -16.92 -12.47
N GLY A 40 -33.35 -15.82 -12.92
CA GLY A 40 -31.98 -15.76 -13.36
C GLY A 40 -31.27 -14.55 -12.74
N PRO A 41 -29.96 -14.48 -12.84
CA PRO A 41 -29.21 -13.33 -12.33
C PRO A 41 -29.60 -12.08 -13.12
N ASN A 42 -29.91 -10.99 -12.42
CA ASN A 42 -30.26 -9.71 -13.02
C ASN A 42 -29.12 -9.13 -13.89
N THR A 43 -27.88 -9.44 -13.52
CA THR A 43 -26.69 -8.99 -14.22
C THR A 43 -25.72 -10.15 -14.44
N ILE A 44 -25.25 -10.31 -15.66
CA ILE A 44 -24.20 -11.26 -16.02
C ILE A 44 -22.96 -10.45 -16.36
N SER A 45 -22.01 -10.39 -15.42
CA SER A 45 -20.73 -9.74 -15.63
C SER A 45 -19.81 -10.62 -16.48
N ARG A 46 -19.08 -9.97 -17.40
CA ARG A 46 -18.08 -10.62 -18.26
C ARG A 46 -16.79 -9.82 -18.26
N GLU A 47 -15.69 -10.53 -18.28
CA GLU A 47 -14.34 -9.99 -18.44
C GLU A 47 -13.58 -10.89 -19.41
N ASN A 48 -12.87 -10.30 -20.37
CA ASN A 48 -12.16 -11.03 -21.41
C ASN A 48 -13.02 -12.12 -22.07
N VAL A 49 -14.29 -11.76 -22.40
CA VAL A 49 -15.32 -12.65 -23.01
C VAL A 49 -15.82 -13.77 -22.10
N LYS A 50 -15.21 -14.02 -20.95
CA LYS A 50 -15.64 -15.05 -19.97
C LYS A 50 -16.62 -14.47 -18.96
N ARG A 51 -17.54 -15.32 -18.48
CA ARG A 51 -18.43 -14.93 -17.36
C ARG A 51 -17.61 -14.83 -16.09
N LYS A 52 -17.88 -13.79 -15.29
CA LYS A 52 -17.27 -13.65 -13.95
C LYS A 52 -18.34 -13.48 -12.88
N ILE A 53 -18.05 -13.98 -11.69
CA ILE A 53 -18.78 -13.71 -10.47
C ILE A 53 -17.81 -12.98 -9.56
N VAL A 54 -18.21 -11.82 -9.05
CA VAL A 54 -17.42 -11.03 -8.11
C VAL A 54 -17.95 -11.31 -6.71
N ILE A 55 -17.08 -11.80 -5.84
CA ILE A 55 -17.35 -11.93 -4.42
C ILE A 55 -16.53 -10.85 -3.73
N SER A 56 -17.20 -9.86 -3.18
CA SER A 56 -16.56 -8.74 -2.49
C SER A 56 -16.84 -8.81 -1.00
N THR A 57 -15.83 -8.49 -0.21
CA THR A 57 -15.93 -8.39 1.24
C THR A 57 -15.08 -7.22 1.74
N ASN A 58 -15.47 -6.62 2.83
CA ASN A 58 -14.66 -5.64 3.54
C ASN A 58 -13.96 -6.32 4.70
N VAL A 59 -12.73 -5.92 4.94
CA VAL A 59 -11.93 -6.39 6.08
C VAL A 59 -12.07 -5.40 7.22
N ALA A 60 -12.31 -5.87 8.44
CA ALA A 60 -12.32 -5.09 9.67
C ALA A 60 -11.46 -5.79 10.73
N ASP A 61 -10.76 -5.01 11.54
CA ASP A 61 -9.97 -5.45 12.69
C ASP A 61 -8.82 -6.43 12.39
N ARG A 62 -8.46 -6.57 11.09
CA ARG A 62 -7.32 -7.40 10.64
C ARG A 62 -6.64 -6.79 9.42
N ASP A 63 -5.38 -7.12 9.26
CA ASP A 63 -4.61 -6.79 8.05
C ASP A 63 -5.19 -7.47 6.79
N LEU A 64 -5.35 -6.68 5.73
CA LEU A 64 -5.91 -7.12 4.45
C LEU A 64 -5.12 -8.31 3.86
N ARG A 65 -3.79 -8.25 3.93
CA ARG A 65 -2.90 -9.29 3.38
C ARG A 65 -3.06 -10.60 4.13
N SER A 66 -3.17 -10.56 5.46
CA SER A 66 -3.37 -11.77 6.28
C SER A 66 -4.70 -12.44 5.99
N VAL A 67 -5.76 -11.64 5.80
CA VAL A 67 -7.08 -12.18 5.45
C VAL A 67 -7.09 -12.81 4.05
N VAL A 68 -6.48 -12.16 3.06
CA VAL A 68 -6.41 -12.71 1.71
C VAL A 68 -5.57 -14.00 1.68
N ASN A 69 -4.45 -14.06 2.40
CA ASN A 69 -3.64 -15.28 2.51
C ASN A 69 -4.43 -16.42 3.15
N ASP A 70 -5.21 -16.15 4.21
CA ASP A 70 -6.09 -17.14 4.84
C ASP A 70 -7.16 -17.64 3.86
N ILE A 71 -7.76 -16.72 3.08
CA ILE A 71 -8.74 -17.08 2.04
C ILE A 71 -8.09 -17.96 0.99
N GLN A 72 -6.93 -17.56 0.46
CA GLN A 72 -6.20 -18.34 -0.55
C GLN A 72 -5.90 -19.76 -0.02
N THR A 73 -5.36 -19.86 1.17
CA THR A 73 -5.01 -21.15 1.79
C THR A 73 -6.23 -22.06 1.95
N ARG A 74 -7.38 -21.50 2.38
CA ARG A 74 -8.61 -22.27 2.54
C ARG A 74 -9.22 -22.67 1.20
N VAL A 75 -9.24 -21.75 0.24
CA VAL A 75 -9.78 -22.00 -1.09
C VAL A 75 -8.97 -23.09 -1.79
N ASP A 76 -7.64 -23.00 -1.77
CA ASP A 76 -6.76 -24.01 -2.38
C ASP A 76 -6.91 -25.40 -1.75
N LYS A 77 -7.23 -25.45 -0.44
CA LYS A 77 -7.42 -26.70 0.30
C LYS A 77 -8.81 -27.31 0.08
N ASP A 78 -9.85 -26.50 0.13
CA ASP A 78 -11.23 -26.98 0.30
C ASP A 78 -12.02 -26.94 -1.02
N ILE A 79 -11.58 -26.17 -2.03
CA ILE A 79 -12.33 -25.95 -3.27
C ILE A 79 -11.57 -26.52 -4.48
N LYS A 80 -12.18 -27.52 -5.12
CA LYS A 80 -11.71 -28.02 -6.40
C LYS A 80 -12.54 -27.37 -7.50
N LEU A 81 -11.93 -26.49 -8.26
CA LEU A 81 -12.61 -25.82 -9.37
C LEU A 81 -12.80 -26.78 -10.55
N PRO A 82 -13.98 -26.74 -11.23
CA PRO A 82 -14.18 -27.44 -12.49
C PRO A 82 -13.23 -26.91 -13.59
N GLU A 83 -13.00 -27.72 -14.62
CA GLU A 83 -12.21 -27.29 -15.78
C GLU A 83 -12.75 -26.01 -16.40
N GLY A 84 -11.88 -25.06 -16.70
CA GLY A 84 -12.21 -23.76 -17.28
C GLY A 84 -12.54 -22.66 -16.27
N TYR A 85 -12.64 -22.98 -14.98
CA TYR A 85 -12.79 -21.98 -13.90
C TYR A 85 -11.42 -21.61 -13.34
N HIS A 86 -11.25 -20.33 -13.03
CA HIS A 86 -10.06 -19.81 -12.34
C HIS A 86 -10.49 -18.73 -11.35
N LEU A 87 -9.67 -18.55 -10.32
CA LEU A 87 -9.85 -17.51 -9.30
C LEU A 87 -8.83 -16.41 -9.54
N GLU A 88 -9.30 -15.19 -9.44
CA GLU A 88 -8.47 -13.99 -9.43
C GLU A 88 -8.72 -13.25 -8.12
N TYR A 89 -7.65 -12.87 -7.44
CA TYR A 89 -7.70 -12.06 -6.24
C TYR A 89 -7.34 -10.63 -6.62
N GLY A 90 -8.32 -9.75 -6.64
CA GLY A 90 -8.16 -8.37 -7.11
C GLY A 90 -8.56 -7.33 -6.07
N GLY A 91 -8.73 -6.09 -6.53
CA GLY A 91 -9.13 -4.97 -5.69
C GLY A 91 -7.95 -4.33 -4.95
N GLN A 92 -8.19 -3.89 -3.70
CA GLN A 92 -7.15 -3.21 -2.90
C GLN A 92 -5.91 -4.08 -2.67
N PHE A 93 -6.08 -5.39 -2.53
CA PHE A 93 -4.97 -6.32 -2.33
C PHE A 93 -3.96 -6.31 -3.49
N GLU A 94 -4.43 -6.35 -4.72
CA GLU A 94 -3.57 -6.30 -5.91
C GLU A 94 -2.82 -4.97 -6.00
N SER A 95 -3.55 -3.87 -5.79
CA SER A 95 -2.97 -2.53 -5.78
C SER A 95 -1.93 -2.37 -4.67
N GLU A 96 -2.19 -2.93 -3.48
CA GLU A 96 -1.28 -2.92 -2.35
C GLU A 96 -0.01 -3.73 -2.64
N GLN A 97 -0.14 -4.90 -3.25
CA GLN A 97 1.01 -5.75 -3.59
C GLN A 97 1.91 -5.06 -4.63
N ALA A 98 1.32 -4.48 -5.68
CA ALA A 98 2.06 -3.74 -6.70
C ALA A 98 2.76 -2.50 -6.12
N ALA A 99 2.04 -1.72 -5.30
CA ALA A 99 2.58 -0.54 -4.63
C ALA A 99 3.71 -0.91 -3.66
N SER A 100 3.55 -1.94 -2.85
CA SER A 100 4.54 -2.42 -1.88
C SER A 100 5.85 -2.83 -2.56
N ARG A 101 5.77 -3.55 -3.69
CA ARG A 101 6.96 -3.91 -4.49
C ARG A 101 7.66 -2.68 -5.07
N THR A 102 6.89 -1.75 -5.62
CA THR A 102 7.45 -0.51 -6.18
C THR A 102 8.11 0.33 -5.10
N LEU A 103 7.47 0.48 -3.94
CA LEU A 103 8.01 1.21 -2.79
C LEU A 103 9.29 0.57 -2.25
N LEU A 104 9.38 -0.75 -2.20
CA LEU A 104 10.59 -1.44 -1.76
C LEU A 104 11.76 -1.17 -2.72
N LEU A 105 11.54 -1.27 -4.03
CA LEU A 105 12.56 -0.99 -5.04
C LEU A 105 13.00 0.48 -4.99
N THR A 106 12.06 1.41 -4.91
CA THR A 106 12.36 2.84 -4.82
C THR A 106 13.05 3.20 -3.51
N SER A 107 12.74 2.54 -2.39
CA SER A 107 13.42 2.72 -1.11
C SER A 107 14.88 2.28 -1.19
N LEU A 108 15.15 1.10 -1.77
CA LEU A 108 16.52 0.61 -1.98
C LEU A 108 17.32 1.54 -2.89
N MET A 109 16.69 2.01 -3.97
CA MET A 109 17.31 2.99 -4.86
C MET A 109 17.62 4.31 -4.14
N SER A 110 16.69 4.79 -3.31
CA SER A 110 16.88 6.00 -2.51
C SER A 110 18.04 5.87 -1.52
N ILE A 111 18.16 4.73 -0.84
CA ILE A 111 19.29 4.46 0.07
C ILE A 111 20.62 4.46 -0.72
N ALA A 112 20.65 3.84 -1.91
CA ALA A 112 21.84 3.87 -2.75
C ALA A 112 22.22 5.29 -3.19
N VAL A 113 21.26 6.10 -3.58
CA VAL A 113 21.48 7.52 -3.94
C VAL A 113 21.96 8.32 -2.73
N ILE A 114 21.35 8.13 -1.56
CA ILE A 114 21.80 8.76 -0.31
C ILE A 114 23.24 8.38 -0.01
N PHE A 115 23.61 7.10 -0.14
CA PHE A 115 25.00 6.64 0.06
C PHE A 115 25.98 7.35 -0.89
N LEU A 116 25.62 7.46 -2.17
CA LEU A 116 26.45 8.13 -3.16
C LEU A 116 26.62 9.64 -2.86
N LEU A 117 25.55 10.30 -2.42
CA LEU A 117 25.60 11.70 -2.01
C LEU A 117 26.49 11.90 -0.77
N LEU A 118 26.35 11.05 0.24
CA LEU A 118 27.18 11.06 1.43
C LEU A 118 28.65 10.79 1.08
N TYR A 119 28.91 9.82 0.19
CA TYR A 119 30.26 9.53 -0.26
C TYR A 119 30.87 10.71 -1.04
N HIS A 120 30.07 11.39 -1.86
CA HIS A 120 30.54 12.59 -2.57
C HIS A 120 30.89 13.72 -1.60
N GLU A 121 30.10 13.90 -0.55
CA GLU A 121 30.30 14.95 0.47
C GLU A 121 31.54 14.69 1.32
N PHE A 122 31.60 13.52 1.93
CA PHE A 122 32.65 13.19 2.91
C PHE A 122 33.93 12.61 2.27
N ARG A 123 33.88 12.17 1.03
CA ARG A 123 34.97 11.46 0.34
C ARG A 123 35.47 10.23 1.13
N SER A 124 34.67 9.68 2.02
CA SER A 124 34.98 8.60 2.94
C SER A 124 33.83 7.60 3.00
N VAL A 125 34.09 6.36 2.59
CA VAL A 125 33.13 5.25 2.71
C VAL A 125 32.80 4.99 4.19
N LYS A 126 33.79 5.14 5.08
CA LYS A 126 33.60 4.89 6.51
C LYS A 126 32.61 5.86 7.15
N GLU A 127 32.72 7.15 6.88
CA GLU A 127 31.83 8.18 7.41
C GLU A 127 30.42 8.04 6.83
N SER A 128 30.31 7.80 5.52
CA SER A 128 29.04 7.54 4.86
C SER A 128 28.34 6.30 5.44
N ALA A 129 29.09 5.23 5.71
CA ALA A 129 28.54 4.01 6.31
C ALA A 129 28.06 4.24 7.75
N ILE A 130 28.81 5.02 8.55
CA ILE A 130 28.40 5.36 9.94
C ILE A 130 27.05 6.09 9.95
N ILE A 131 26.86 7.04 9.02
CA ILE A 131 25.57 7.75 8.90
C ILE A 131 24.46 6.78 8.51
N LEU A 132 24.70 5.85 7.57
CA LEU A 132 23.72 4.87 7.16
C LEU A 132 23.35 3.85 8.26
N ILE A 133 24.30 3.49 9.12
CA ILE A 133 24.06 2.61 10.29
C ILE A 133 23.09 3.26 11.29
N ASN A 134 22.96 4.57 11.27
CA ASN A 134 21.99 5.28 12.11
C ASN A 134 20.54 5.10 11.61
N LEU A 135 20.33 4.76 10.33
CA LEU A 135 18.99 4.55 9.78
C LEU A 135 18.21 3.41 10.45
N PRO A 136 18.79 2.20 10.67
CA PRO A 136 18.11 1.15 11.42
C PRO A 136 17.68 1.56 12.82
N LEU A 137 18.44 2.41 13.50
CA LEU A 137 18.06 2.92 14.85
C LEU A 137 16.77 3.75 14.77
N ALA A 138 16.69 4.67 13.82
CA ALA A 138 15.48 5.45 13.60
C ALA A 138 14.27 4.58 13.21
N LEU A 139 14.50 3.48 12.47
CA LEU A 139 13.44 2.51 12.14
C LEU A 139 12.86 1.83 13.36
N ILE A 140 13.68 1.51 14.36
CA ILE A 140 13.23 0.84 15.60
C ILE A 140 12.13 1.65 16.27
N GLY A 141 12.28 2.96 16.40
CA GLY A 141 11.26 3.83 16.97
C GLY A 141 9.98 3.88 16.16
N GLY A 142 10.10 3.95 14.84
CA GLY A 142 8.95 3.89 13.93
C GLY A 142 8.19 2.57 14.01
N VAL A 143 8.90 1.43 14.03
CA VAL A 143 8.29 0.09 14.20
C VAL A 143 7.61 -0.03 15.55
N PHE A 144 8.25 0.44 16.62
CA PHE A 144 7.69 0.41 17.98
C PHE A 144 6.40 1.23 18.07
N ALA A 145 6.38 2.42 17.46
CA ALA A 145 5.18 3.25 17.39
C ALA A 145 4.04 2.57 16.62
N LEU A 146 4.33 1.87 15.51
CA LEU A 146 3.32 1.08 14.81
C LEU A 146 2.78 -0.07 15.66
N LEU A 147 3.65 -0.84 16.30
CA LEU A 147 3.23 -1.95 17.18
C LEU A 147 2.33 -1.48 18.32
N MET A 148 2.59 -0.29 18.88
CA MET A 148 1.79 0.27 19.97
C MET A 148 0.46 0.87 19.50
N THR A 149 0.29 1.13 18.20
CA THR A 149 -0.89 1.85 17.69
C THR A 149 -1.76 0.99 16.79
N THR A 150 -1.30 0.67 15.60
CA THR A 150 -2.08 -0.05 14.58
C THR A 150 -1.70 -1.53 14.48
N GLY A 151 -0.48 -1.90 14.84
CA GLY A 151 0.06 -3.25 14.67
C GLY A 151 0.27 -3.68 13.21
N GLU A 152 -0.03 -2.83 12.25
CA GLU A 152 -0.05 -3.16 10.82
C GLU A 152 0.91 -2.27 10.02
N VAL A 153 1.63 -2.90 9.08
CA VAL A 153 2.52 -2.18 8.15
C VAL A 153 1.75 -1.87 6.88
N SER A 154 1.10 -0.72 6.86
CA SER A 154 0.37 -0.21 5.68
C SER A 154 1.30 0.51 4.70
N ILE A 155 0.84 0.74 3.46
CA ILE A 155 1.56 1.57 2.46
C ILE A 155 1.91 2.96 3.01
N PRO A 156 1.00 3.70 3.68
CA PRO A 156 1.34 4.97 4.30
C PRO A 156 2.43 4.87 5.37
N ALA A 157 2.46 3.77 6.14
CA ALA A 157 3.53 3.54 7.10
C ALA A 157 4.90 3.38 6.41
N ILE A 158 4.96 2.67 5.27
CA ILE A 158 6.19 2.54 4.47
C ILE A 158 6.67 3.90 3.96
N ILE A 159 5.77 4.77 3.50
CA ILE A 159 6.09 6.15 3.10
C ILE A 159 6.64 6.94 4.30
N GLY A 160 6.07 6.72 5.49
CA GLY A 160 6.58 7.28 6.75
C GLY A 160 8.02 6.87 7.03
N PHE A 161 8.37 5.60 6.85
CA PHE A 161 9.75 5.11 6.98
C PHE A 161 10.70 5.74 5.97
N ILE A 162 10.30 5.88 4.71
CA ILE A 162 11.11 6.54 3.69
C ILE A 162 11.37 8.01 4.06
N SER A 163 10.36 8.71 4.54
CA SER A 163 10.48 10.09 5.02
C SER A 163 11.42 10.20 6.21
N LEU A 164 11.34 9.23 7.12
CA LEU A 164 12.21 9.14 8.29
C LEU A 164 13.68 8.95 7.91
N PHE A 165 13.98 8.19 6.84
CA PHE A 165 15.33 8.06 6.29
C PHE A 165 15.93 9.41 5.92
N GLY A 166 15.17 10.27 5.25
CA GLY A 166 15.63 11.60 4.89
C GLY A 166 15.95 12.47 6.10
N ILE A 167 15.12 12.41 7.13
CA ILE A 167 15.32 13.19 8.38
C ILE A 167 16.55 12.67 9.13
N ALA A 168 16.66 11.35 9.33
CA ALA A 168 17.76 10.73 10.04
C ALA A 168 19.10 10.95 9.32
N THR A 169 19.14 10.82 8.00
CA THR A 169 20.34 11.08 7.19
C THR A 169 20.79 12.53 7.32
N ARG A 170 19.86 13.49 7.22
CA ARG A 170 20.18 14.91 7.37
C ARG A 170 20.78 15.22 8.74
N ASN A 171 20.19 14.69 9.80
CA ASN A 171 20.68 14.90 11.16
C ASN A 171 22.07 14.27 11.34
N GLY A 172 22.27 13.04 10.88
CA GLY A 172 23.57 12.35 10.93
C GLY A 172 24.65 13.07 10.13
N MET A 173 24.32 13.54 8.91
CA MET A 173 25.23 14.30 8.05
C MET A 173 25.69 15.61 8.74
N LEU A 174 24.75 16.37 9.28
CA LEU A 174 25.07 17.63 9.96
C LEU A 174 25.94 17.42 11.20
N LEU A 175 25.73 16.31 11.91
CA LEU A 175 26.48 15.96 13.10
C LEU A 175 27.94 15.57 12.75
N ILE A 176 28.13 14.66 11.78
CA ILE A 176 29.46 14.22 11.34
C ILE A 176 30.23 15.37 10.69
N SER A 177 29.58 16.20 9.87
CA SER A 177 30.19 17.39 9.28
C SER A 177 30.71 18.34 10.35
N HIS A 178 29.95 18.55 11.44
CA HIS A 178 30.38 19.39 12.55
C HIS A 178 31.54 18.79 13.34
N TYR A 179 31.57 17.47 13.56
CA TYR A 179 32.70 16.79 14.17
C TYR A 179 33.99 16.96 13.35
N ASN A 180 33.88 16.79 12.02
CA ASN A 180 35.01 16.97 11.12
C ASN A 180 35.54 18.42 11.15
N HIS A 181 34.65 19.41 11.18
CA HIS A 181 34.99 20.81 11.32
C HIS A 181 35.80 21.08 12.60
N LEU A 182 35.30 20.60 13.76
CA LEU A 182 35.99 20.76 15.04
C LEU A 182 37.39 20.08 15.08
N GLN A 183 37.51 18.93 14.41
CA GLN A 183 38.80 18.21 14.34
C GLN A 183 39.78 18.87 13.38
N GLN A 184 39.34 19.32 12.20
CA GLN A 184 40.22 19.83 11.17
C GLN A 184 40.57 21.30 11.32
N GLU A 185 39.63 22.14 11.78
CA GLU A 185 39.84 23.58 11.87
C GLU A 185 40.20 24.03 13.28
N GLU A 186 39.64 23.43 14.32
CA GLU A 186 39.93 23.78 15.70
C GLU A 186 41.01 22.87 16.35
N GLY A 187 41.41 21.79 15.67
CA GLY A 187 42.44 20.88 16.16
C GLY A 187 42.05 20.05 17.41
N ILE A 188 40.75 19.92 17.67
CA ILE A 188 40.21 19.23 18.85
C ILE A 188 40.35 17.73 18.66
N GLY A 189 40.69 17.01 19.75
CA GLY A 189 40.74 15.55 19.72
C GLY A 189 39.39 14.89 19.38
N VAL A 190 39.43 13.68 18.80
CA VAL A 190 38.22 12.97 18.34
C VAL A 190 37.16 12.84 19.42
N TYR A 191 37.57 12.50 20.66
CA TYR A 191 36.65 12.32 21.79
C TYR A 191 35.94 13.63 22.15
N ASP A 192 36.73 14.71 22.31
CA ASP A 192 36.21 16.01 22.71
C ASP A 192 35.39 16.66 21.59
N SER A 193 35.73 16.42 20.31
CA SER A 193 34.94 16.88 19.15
C SER A 193 33.56 16.23 19.12
N VAL A 194 33.45 14.96 19.48
CA VAL A 194 32.13 14.25 19.53
C VAL A 194 31.29 14.81 20.67
N ILE A 195 31.84 14.98 21.86
CA ILE A 195 31.10 15.53 23.02
C ILE A 195 30.64 16.96 22.74
N ARG A 196 31.58 17.84 22.40
CA ARG A 196 31.27 19.24 22.14
C ARG A 196 30.35 19.43 20.97
N GLY A 197 30.62 18.76 19.84
CA GLY A 197 29.80 18.87 18.64
C GLY A 197 28.37 18.31 18.83
N SER A 198 28.19 17.26 19.64
CA SER A 198 26.88 16.78 20.03
C SER A 198 26.11 17.81 20.86
N MET A 199 26.76 18.47 21.79
CA MET A 199 26.15 19.52 22.63
C MET A 199 25.76 20.74 21.79
N ASP A 200 26.63 21.17 20.87
CA ASP A 200 26.37 22.31 19.97
C ASP A 200 25.21 22.08 19.03
N ARG A 201 25.00 20.82 18.58
CA ARG A 201 23.94 20.42 17.64
C ARG A 201 22.66 19.97 18.35
N LEU A 202 22.67 19.76 19.66
CA LEU A 202 21.50 19.28 20.40
C LEU A 202 20.28 20.20 20.23
N ASN A 203 20.47 21.51 20.46
CA ASN A 203 19.38 22.47 20.35
C ASN A 203 18.76 22.56 18.95
N PRO A 204 19.52 22.71 17.83
CA PRO A 204 18.96 22.69 16.49
C PRO A 204 18.22 21.40 16.14
N ILE A 205 18.74 20.23 16.54
CA ILE A 205 18.11 18.94 16.30
C ILE A 205 16.81 18.83 17.08
N LEU A 206 16.81 19.17 18.37
CA LEU A 206 15.61 19.17 19.21
C LEU A 206 14.54 20.13 18.68
N MET A 207 14.92 21.34 18.24
CA MET A 207 13.97 22.29 17.66
C MET A 207 13.30 21.72 16.40
N THR A 208 14.05 21.10 15.51
CA THR A 208 13.49 20.49 14.29
C THR A 208 12.62 19.28 14.62
N ALA A 209 13.04 18.43 15.56
CA ALA A 209 12.27 17.27 16.00
C ALA A 209 10.94 17.70 16.66
N LEU A 210 10.99 18.65 17.60
CA LEU A 210 9.80 19.16 18.29
C LEU A 210 8.84 19.86 17.32
N SER A 211 9.34 20.70 16.41
CA SER A 211 8.51 21.38 15.43
C SER A 211 7.80 20.37 14.50
N SER A 212 8.54 19.36 14.04
CA SER A 212 7.96 18.29 13.21
C SER A 212 6.97 17.45 14.01
N ALA A 213 7.27 17.11 15.26
CA ALA A 213 6.39 16.36 16.13
C ALA A 213 5.08 17.12 16.38
N LEU A 214 5.14 18.40 16.74
CA LEU A 214 3.96 19.22 16.98
C LEU A 214 3.06 19.31 15.72
N ALA A 215 3.65 19.40 14.55
CA ALA A 215 2.90 19.42 13.29
C ALA A 215 2.20 18.07 12.98
N LEU A 216 2.83 16.94 13.39
CA LEU A 216 2.33 15.60 13.11
C LEU A 216 1.38 15.04 14.18
N ILE A 217 1.38 15.58 15.41
CA ILE A 217 0.48 15.14 16.50
C ILE A 217 -1.01 15.16 16.06
N PRO A 218 -1.54 16.25 15.48
CA PRO A 218 -2.95 16.27 15.07
C PRO A 218 -3.29 15.18 14.04
N LEU A 219 -2.35 14.89 13.11
CA LEU A 219 -2.52 13.86 12.09
C LEU A 219 -2.46 12.45 12.70
N ALA A 220 -1.58 12.23 13.68
CA ALA A 220 -1.47 10.95 14.36
C ALA A 220 -2.69 10.61 15.22
N LEU A 221 -3.28 11.63 15.88
CA LEU A 221 -4.47 11.48 16.72
C LEU A 221 -5.77 11.41 15.95
N GLY A 222 -5.83 12.03 14.76
CA GLY A 222 -7.02 12.07 13.91
C GLY A 222 -7.23 10.83 13.03
N GLY A 223 -6.70 9.66 13.41
CA GLY A 223 -6.71 8.44 12.59
C GLY A 223 -8.09 7.94 12.16
N ASP A 224 -9.10 8.17 12.98
CA ASP A 224 -10.48 7.72 12.75
C ASP A 224 -11.30 8.70 11.90
N LEU A 225 -10.73 9.84 11.54
CA LEU A 225 -11.43 10.85 10.74
C LEU A 225 -11.31 10.52 9.23
N PRO A 226 -12.42 10.64 8.47
CA PRO A 226 -12.38 10.45 7.02
C PRO A 226 -11.33 11.35 6.35
N GLY A 227 -10.47 10.76 5.53
CA GLY A 227 -9.37 11.44 4.85
C GLY A 227 -8.01 11.39 5.57
N ASN A 228 -7.96 10.98 6.83
CA ASN A 228 -6.71 10.82 7.60
C ASN A 228 -6.16 9.40 7.57
N GLU A 229 -6.84 8.48 6.92
CA GLU A 229 -6.46 7.05 6.84
C GLU A 229 -5.04 6.84 6.30
N ILE A 230 -4.61 7.71 5.36
CA ILE A 230 -3.26 7.69 4.79
C ILE A 230 -2.26 8.43 5.69
N GLN A 231 -2.68 9.56 6.26
CA GLN A 231 -1.75 10.45 6.96
C GLN A 231 -1.42 9.98 8.38
N SER A 232 -2.38 9.34 9.06
CA SER A 232 -2.23 8.92 10.45
C SER A 232 -1.15 7.82 10.64
N PRO A 233 -1.12 6.70 9.89
CA PRO A 233 -0.05 5.72 10.03
C PRO A 233 1.33 6.28 9.69
N MET A 234 1.42 7.13 8.66
CA MET A 234 2.65 7.82 8.29
C MET A 234 3.15 8.73 9.43
N ALA A 235 2.25 9.54 10.01
CA ALA A 235 2.59 10.44 11.11
C ALA A 235 3.06 9.68 12.35
N LYS A 236 2.43 8.55 12.69
CA LYS A 236 2.81 7.69 13.82
C LYS A 236 4.22 7.14 13.67
N VAL A 237 4.57 6.67 12.46
CA VAL A 237 5.92 6.18 12.15
C VAL A 237 6.96 7.28 12.31
N ILE A 238 6.72 8.46 11.75
CA ILE A 238 7.66 9.56 11.80
C ILE A 238 7.83 10.04 13.25
N LEU A 239 6.74 10.18 14.01
CA LEU A 239 6.80 10.55 15.43
C LEU A 239 7.61 9.55 16.25
N GLY A 240 7.37 8.25 16.05
CA GLY A 240 8.14 7.20 16.74
C GLY A 240 9.63 7.25 16.42
N GLY A 241 9.97 7.45 15.13
CA GLY A 241 11.36 7.56 14.71
C GLY A 241 12.06 8.86 15.10
N LEU A 242 11.32 9.93 15.34
CA LEU A 242 11.90 11.19 15.86
C LEU A 242 12.23 11.12 17.36
N LEU A 243 11.61 10.19 18.10
CA LEU A 243 11.86 9.99 19.53
C LEU A 243 13.07 9.09 19.81
N THR A 244 13.55 8.37 18.80
CA THR A 244 14.74 7.50 18.89
C THR A 244 15.93 8.08 18.18
#